data_dded2fa5e9ca584d9c4cc9a8bc71f3a3
#
_entry.id   dded2fa5e9ca584d9c4cc9a8bc71f3a3
#
_cell.length_a   1.000
_cell.length_b   1.000
_cell.length_c   1.000
_cell.angle_alpha   90.00
_cell.angle_beta   90.00
_cell.angle_gamma   90.00
#
_symmetry.space_group_name_H-M   'P 1'
#
loop_
_entity.id
_entity.type
_entity.pdbx_description
1 polymer ?
#
loop_
_entity_poly.entity_id
_entity_poly.type
_entity_poly.pdbx_seq_one_letter_code
_entity_poly.pdbx_strand_id
1 'polypeptide(L)'
;MMRMAGPFIQEYRARWADMDFNQHMRNAAFLGCSEETRMRYLDANGWTMDEFLRRHIGPVVLEDKVVYKRELKLLERFQVDLALAGATDDGRRMKVRNQFLRAELAVASA
;
A
#
# COMPACT_ATOMS: atom_id res chain seq x y z
N MET A 1 -14.06 -14.20 -0.27
CA MET A 1 -12.79 -13.75 -0.88
C MET A 1 -12.99 -12.41 -1.58
N MET A 2 -12.12 -11.48 -1.36
CA MET A 2 -12.21 -10.18 -2.01
C MET A 2 -11.82 -10.29 -3.48
N ARG A 3 -12.57 -9.60 -4.31
CA ARG A 3 -12.33 -9.53 -5.73
C ARG A 3 -11.92 -8.11 -6.08
N MET A 4 -10.81 -7.96 -6.78
CA MET A 4 -10.38 -6.67 -7.28
C MET A 4 -11.05 -6.39 -8.62
N ALA A 5 -11.89 -5.37 -8.66
CA ALA A 5 -12.64 -4.98 -9.85
C ALA A 5 -11.98 -3.78 -10.53
N GLY A 6 -10.85 -4.00 -11.16
CA GLY A 6 -10.08 -2.94 -11.80
C GLY A 6 -8.97 -2.38 -10.91
N PRO A 7 -8.20 -1.39 -11.39
CA PRO A 7 -7.11 -0.82 -10.63
C PRO A 7 -7.61 -0.02 -9.43
N PHE A 8 -6.98 -0.22 -8.30
CA PHE A 8 -7.21 0.58 -7.10
C PHE A 8 -5.99 1.49 -6.93
N ILE A 9 -6.19 2.78 -7.04
CA ILE A 9 -5.13 3.79 -7.01
C ILE A 9 -5.49 4.86 -6.00
N GLN A 10 -4.54 5.18 -5.12
CA GLN A 10 -4.70 6.23 -4.13
C GLN A 10 -3.62 7.28 -4.30
N GLU A 11 -3.97 8.53 -4.09
CA GLU A 11 -3.04 9.65 -4.19
C GLU A 11 -2.49 10.03 -2.82
N TYR A 12 -1.22 10.37 -2.80
CA TYR A 12 -0.50 10.81 -1.63
C TYR A 12 0.40 11.98 -1.97
N ARG A 13 0.88 12.62 -0.93
CA ARG A 13 1.92 13.64 -1.02
C ARG A 13 2.98 13.31 0.02
N ALA A 14 4.25 13.40 -0.36
CA ALA A 14 5.34 13.21 0.59
C ALA A 14 5.32 14.36 1.62
N ARG A 15 5.06 14.02 2.88
CA ARG A 15 4.87 14.98 3.97
C ARG A 15 6.18 15.25 4.67
N TRP A 16 6.25 16.38 5.37
CA TRP A 16 7.39 16.70 6.22
C TRP A 16 7.72 15.56 7.19
N ALA A 17 6.70 14.95 7.81
CA ALA A 17 6.87 13.84 8.74
C ALA A 17 7.43 12.56 8.08
N ASP A 18 7.39 12.47 6.75
CA ASP A 18 7.87 11.31 6.01
C ASP A 18 9.33 11.44 5.57
N MET A 19 9.94 12.61 5.78
CA MET A 19 11.29 12.89 5.30
C MET A 19 12.36 12.29 6.22
N ASP A 20 13.47 11.90 5.61
CA ASP A 20 14.66 11.49 6.32
C ASP A 20 15.67 12.64 6.40
N PHE A 21 16.82 12.35 6.98
CA PHE A 21 17.91 13.31 7.13
C PHE A 21 18.46 13.80 5.79
N ASN A 22 18.34 13.01 4.73
CA ASN A 22 18.79 13.35 3.39
C ASN A 22 17.75 14.10 2.55
N GLN A 23 16.64 14.53 3.17
CA GLN A 23 15.55 15.26 2.52
C GLN A 23 14.79 14.43 1.47
N HIS A 24 14.79 13.12 1.63
CA HIS A 24 14.01 12.19 0.82
C HIS A 24 12.98 11.47 1.68
N MET A 25 11.94 10.96 1.04
CA MET A 25 10.98 10.14 1.76
C MET A 25 11.67 8.89 2.30
N ARG A 26 11.58 8.68 3.62
CA ARG A 26 12.26 7.58 4.29
C ARG A 26 11.62 6.24 3.96
N ASN A 27 12.39 5.18 4.06
CA ASN A 27 11.96 3.82 3.73
C ASN A 27 10.70 3.40 4.48
N ALA A 28 10.59 3.69 5.76
CA ALA A 28 9.42 3.34 6.56
C ALA A 28 8.14 4.04 6.08
N ALA A 29 8.26 5.24 5.49
CA ALA A 29 7.11 5.96 4.96
C ALA A 29 6.55 5.31 3.70
N PHE A 30 7.39 4.73 2.85
CA PHE A 30 6.93 3.94 1.71
C PHE A 30 6.09 2.76 2.18
N LEU A 31 6.57 2.02 3.15
CA LEU A 31 5.83 0.88 3.69
C LEU A 31 4.52 1.34 4.33
N GLY A 32 4.54 2.44 5.06
CA GLY A 32 3.33 3.02 5.65
C GLY A 32 2.27 3.36 4.62
N CYS A 33 2.65 3.93 3.48
CA CYS A 33 1.73 4.23 2.38
C CYS A 33 1.17 2.94 1.74
N SER A 34 2.00 1.89 1.63
CA SER A 34 1.53 0.59 1.15
C SER A 34 0.47 0.01 2.08
N GLU A 35 0.73 0.02 3.37
CA GLU A 35 -0.20 -0.47 4.38
C GLU A 35 -1.51 0.32 4.36
N GLU A 36 -1.43 1.64 4.29
CA GLU A 36 -2.63 2.47 4.24
C GLU A 36 -3.44 2.21 2.97
N THR A 37 -2.78 2.04 1.82
CA THR A 37 -3.46 1.73 0.56
C THR A 37 -4.21 0.40 0.67
N ARG A 38 -3.59 -0.59 1.29
CA ARG A 38 -4.22 -1.90 1.54
C ARG A 38 -5.44 -1.75 2.44
N MET A 39 -5.34 -0.96 3.51
CA MET A 39 -6.46 -0.74 4.42
C MET A 39 -7.58 0.08 3.77
N ARG A 40 -7.26 1.06 2.95
CA ARG A 40 -8.27 1.80 2.18
C ARG A 40 -9.02 0.89 1.22
N TYR A 41 -8.33 -0.04 0.59
CA TYR A 41 -8.96 -1.04 -0.28
C TYR A 41 -9.94 -1.93 0.50
N LEU A 42 -9.50 -2.44 1.64
CA LEU A 42 -10.33 -3.27 2.50
C LEU A 42 -11.57 -2.51 2.95
N ASP A 43 -11.39 -1.28 3.41
CA ASP A 43 -12.48 -0.41 3.85
C ASP A 43 -13.49 -0.16 2.73
N ALA A 44 -13.02 0.14 1.53
CA ALA A 44 -13.86 0.39 0.36
C ALA A 44 -14.67 -0.85 -0.06
N ASN A 45 -14.24 -2.04 0.35
CA ASN A 45 -14.89 -3.31 0.03
C ASN A 45 -15.66 -3.90 1.22
N GLY A 46 -15.99 -3.10 2.21
CA GLY A 46 -16.80 -3.51 3.36
C GLY A 46 -16.02 -4.09 4.53
N TRP A 47 -14.72 -4.19 4.43
CA TRP A 47 -13.85 -4.67 5.50
C TRP A 47 -13.30 -3.49 6.31
N THR A 48 -14.20 -2.82 7.02
CA THR A 48 -13.85 -1.71 7.89
C THR A 48 -13.23 -2.22 9.18
N MET A 49 -12.61 -1.32 9.94
CA MET A 49 -12.07 -1.66 11.26
C MET A 49 -13.16 -2.22 12.17
N ASP A 50 -14.36 -1.64 12.14
CA ASP A 50 -15.51 -2.12 12.94
C ASP A 50 -15.89 -3.54 12.56
N GLU A 51 -15.87 -3.86 11.27
CA GLU A 51 -16.19 -5.20 10.79
C GLU A 51 -15.16 -6.23 11.24
N PHE A 52 -13.88 -5.88 11.20
CA PHE A 52 -12.81 -6.74 11.71
C PHE A 52 -12.96 -6.98 13.22
N LEU A 53 -13.25 -5.93 13.97
CA LEU A 53 -13.45 -6.05 15.42
C LEU A 53 -14.67 -6.88 15.74
N ARG A 54 -15.76 -6.71 15.00
CA ARG A 54 -16.98 -7.48 15.20
C ARG A 54 -16.77 -8.98 14.98
N ARG A 55 -15.94 -9.34 14.00
CA ARG A 55 -15.65 -10.74 13.66
C ARG A 55 -14.47 -11.32 14.44
N HIS A 56 -13.79 -10.52 15.24
CA HIS A 56 -12.58 -10.92 15.97
C HIS A 56 -11.48 -11.47 15.04
N ILE A 57 -11.34 -10.88 13.86
CA ILE A 57 -10.30 -11.22 12.89
C ILE A 57 -9.59 -9.96 12.42
N GLY A 58 -8.48 -10.15 11.73
CA GLY A 58 -7.75 -9.04 11.10
C GLY A 58 -6.73 -9.57 10.12
N PRO A 59 -6.29 -8.73 9.17
CA PRO A 59 -5.22 -9.10 8.27
C PRO A 59 -3.89 -9.14 9.04
N VAL A 60 -3.10 -10.16 8.76
CA VAL A 60 -1.76 -10.31 9.34
C VAL A 60 -0.76 -10.32 8.21
N VAL A 61 0.24 -9.45 8.31
CA VAL A 61 1.34 -9.42 7.35
C VAL A 61 2.35 -10.47 7.75
N LEU A 62 2.65 -11.40 6.84
CA LEU A 62 3.64 -12.43 7.05
C LEU A 62 5.00 -12.01 6.50
N GLU A 63 5.00 -11.26 5.42
CA GLU A 63 6.22 -10.82 4.76
C GLU A 63 5.95 -9.57 3.93
N ASP A 64 6.84 -8.61 3.99
CA ASP A 64 6.85 -7.44 3.12
C ASP A 64 8.20 -7.36 2.42
N LYS A 65 8.17 -7.09 1.12
CA LYS A 65 9.36 -6.80 0.33
C LYS A 65 9.18 -5.48 -0.38
N VAL A 66 10.09 -4.54 -0.16
CA VAL A 66 10.05 -3.23 -0.79
C VAL A 66 11.28 -3.04 -1.66
N VAL A 67 11.06 -2.63 -2.90
CA VAL A 67 12.11 -2.32 -3.86
C VAL A 67 12.05 -0.84 -4.19
N TYR A 68 13.14 -0.13 -3.96
CA TYR A 68 13.24 1.32 -4.20
C TYR A 68 13.97 1.57 -5.50
N LYS A 69 13.38 2.40 -6.35
CA LYS A 69 13.96 2.73 -7.66
C LYS A 69 14.31 4.21 -7.79
N ARG A 70 13.53 5.07 -7.17
CA ARG A 70 13.68 6.53 -7.24
C ARG A 70 13.31 7.14 -5.91
N GLU A 71 13.79 8.35 -5.68
CA GLU A 71 13.52 9.11 -4.47
C GLU A 71 12.28 9.97 -4.61
N LEU A 72 11.61 10.22 -3.51
CA LEU A 72 10.52 11.20 -3.42
C LEU A 72 10.96 12.32 -2.49
N LYS A 73 10.76 13.54 -2.94
CA LYS A 73 11.10 14.75 -2.19
C LYS A 73 9.88 15.34 -1.52
N LEU A 74 10.12 16.24 -0.58
CA LEU A 74 9.06 16.92 0.16
C LEU A 74 8.00 17.50 -0.77
N LEU A 75 6.74 17.24 -0.44
CA LEU A 75 5.54 17.72 -1.11
C LEU A 75 5.32 17.18 -2.52
N GLU A 76 6.17 16.31 -3.01
CA GLU A 76 5.91 15.64 -4.29
C GLU A 76 4.66 14.77 -4.20
N ARG A 77 3.84 14.82 -5.24
CA ARG A 77 2.66 13.98 -5.37
C ARG A 77 3.05 12.65 -5.99
N PHE A 78 2.46 11.60 -5.48
CA PHE A 78 2.64 10.27 -6.05
C PHE A 78 1.37 9.45 -5.86
N GLN A 79 1.29 8.36 -6.59
CA GLN A 79 0.17 7.44 -6.50
C GLN A 79 0.67 6.08 -6.03
N VAL A 80 -0.16 5.39 -5.29
CA VAL A 80 0.10 4.00 -4.90
C VAL A 80 -1.06 3.16 -5.38
N ASP A 81 -0.76 2.14 -6.16
CA ASP A 81 -1.76 1.20 -6.63
C ASP A 81 -1.79 -0.06 -5.76
N LEU A 82 -2.75 -0.91 -6.03
CA LEU A 82 -2.87 -2.22 -5.41
C LEU A 82 -3.27 -3.23 -6.47
N ALA A 83 -2.51 -4.30 -6.56
CA ALA A 83 -2.80 -5.42 -7.44
C ALA A 83 -2.65 -6.74 -6.70
N LEU A 84 -3.54 -7.67 -6.97
CA LEU A 84 -3.42 -9.03 -6.46
C LEU A 84 -2.37 -9.75 -7.30
N ALA A 85 -1.31 -10.25 -6.65
CA ALA A 85 -0.23 -10.97 -7.31
C ALA A 85 -0.33 -12.49 -7.14
N GLY A 86 -1.10 -12.96 -6.18
CA GLY A 86 -1.33 -14.39 -5.97
C GLY A 86 -2.20 -14.64 -4.76
N ALA A 87 -2.74 -15.85 -4.68
CA ALA A 87 -3.54 -16.28 -3.55
C ALA A 87 -3.45 -17.79 -3.40
N THR A 88 -3.62 -18.30 -2.19
CA THR A 88 -3.77 -19.72 -1.96
C THR A 88 -5.18 -20.17 -2.33
N ASP A 89 -5.35 -21.47 -2.61
CA ASP A 89 -6.63 -22.03 -3.04
C ASP A 89 -7.74 -21.83 -1.98
N ASP A 90 -7.38 -21.85 -0.70
CA ASP A 90 -8.31 -21.64 0.39
C ASP A 90 -8.62 -20.16 0.68
N GLY A 91 -7.95 -19.24 -0.02
CA GLY A 91 -8.14 -17.80 0.15
C GLY A 91 -7.60 -17.22 1.45
N ARG A 92 -6.90 -18.00 2.26
CA ARG A 92 -6.38 -17.55 3.56
C ARG A 92 -5.12 -16.69 3.44
N ARG A 93 -4.35 -16.89 2.37
CA ARG A 93 -3.12 -16.14 2.11
C ARG A 93 -3.20 -15.48 0.75
N MET A 94 -2.83 -14.21 0.72
CA MET A 94 -2.79 -13.43 -0.50
C MET A 94 -1.45 -12.74 -0.63
N LYS A 95 -1.00 -12.61 -1.86
CA LYS A 95 0.13 -11.77 -2.22
C LYS A 95 -0.40 -10.57 -2.98
N VAL A 96 -0.12 -9.38 -2.48
CA VAL A 96 -0.50 -8.14 -3.12
C VAL A 96 0.75 -7.34 -3.46
N ARG A 97 0.63 -6.51 -4.50
CA ARG A 97 1.70 -5.62 -4.92
C ARG A 97 1.19 -4.20 -4.96
N ASN A 98 2.00 -3.30 -4.43
CA ASN A 98 1.79 -1.87 -4.54
C ASN A 98 2.88 -1.28 -5.43
N GLN A 99 2.53 -0.51 -6.44
CA GLN A 99 3.46 0.30 -7.19
C GLN A 99 3.31 1.76 -6.79
N PHE A 100 4.43 2.43 -6.63
CA PHE A 100 4.49 3.84 -6.34
C PHE A 100 4.86 4.56 -7.63
N LEU A 101 3.99 5.45 -8.08
CA LEU A 101 4.11 6.10 -9.37
C LEU A 101 4.15 7.62 -9.19
N ARG A 102 5.11 8.24 -9.84
CA ARG A 102 5.19 9.69 -9.95
C ARG A 102 5.22 10.03 -11.43
N ALA A 103 4.17 10.72 -11.91
CA ALA A 103 4.01 11.04 -13.33
C ALA A 103 4.19 9.80 -14.21
N GLU A 104 3.55 8.69 -13.83
CA GLU A 104 3.57 7.39 -14.51
C GLU A 104 4.91 6.66 -14.50
N LEU A 105 5.93 7.21 -13.82
CA LEU A 105 7.21 6.53 -13.61
C LEU A 105 7.20 5.77 -12.29
N ALA A 106 7.63 4.51 -12.34
CA ALA A 106 7.74 3.69 -11.13
C ALA A 106 8.84 4.24 -10.23
N VAL A 107 8.49 4.52 -8.98
CA VAL A 107 9.39 5.04 -7.95
C VAL A 107 9.78 3.93 -6.98
N ALA A 108 8.84 3.07 -6.63
CA ALA A 108 9.06 1.96 -5.72
C ALA A 108 7.98 0.91 -5.94
N SER A 109 8.16 -0.27 -5.34
CA SER A 109 7.13 -1.30 -5.26
C SER A 109 7.22 -2.03 -3.94
N ALA A 110 6.09 -2.48 -3.46
CA ALA A 110 6.00 -3.22 -2.21
C ALA A 110 4.96 -4.33 -2.26
#